data_1beca661aaf8a8ccaa46f33292fd1d8e
#
_entry.id   1beca661aaf8a8ccaa46f33292fd1d8e
#
_cell.length_a   1.000
_cell.length_b   1.000
_cell.length_c   1.000
_cell.angle_alpha   90.00
_cell.angle_beta   90.00
_cell.angle_gamma   90.00
#
_symmetry.space_group_name_H-M   'P 1'
#
loop_
_entity.id
_entity.type
_entity.pdbx_description
1 polymer ?
#
loop_
_entity_poly.entity_id
_entity_poly.type
_entity_poly.pdbx_seq_one_letter_code
_entity_poly.pdbx_strand_id
1 'polypeptide(L)'
;MIGRITIAVAIVIVSAITYPGEVLVSLATRVVPVATSPGPAGALPWLHVAHPSGAVPYIADDQGRMVLLHGAIPASLLEFGTFPPNVIDPSSYAQGRCPASVPDGRYPPLCQADLAAMAAVGFNSIRLPVSWSLLEPDRGSFNTTYLDRIAQVVDWARDVGMYVIIDMHQNAYSHFVGSGENVNLGYNSGAPQWATFTDGVPSRVFGANREVNPAVLEANSNFWYDRAGIQDEYIAALAFITKRFHDDPVVAGYGVYNEPWLGWNLPPGFEDLLLFPFYRRVIDAITGARDGLPCWSGVFMPAPCGYRDLGFDDSRHLFFLDTGLLREVTDFPTHLGLPVSSYPNVVLAMHAYTHVYTLDTLTPWKDYPPGGYDQSYAFAEREAKAMDAALFVAEFGSDPQRDATWLTSQLLEQERHRVGFAFWPWKEANGGKWGMFDPPPNECLRISRERLLARVYPRTTADRNLTFHYDPSEGSFALHAHGSARDPSMVVYIPPEVTGQVKLQGAVRGVVTHAADGSRLVLASPTGGMFTLDVAPAPLQLTGCQ
;
A
#
# COMPACT_ATOMS: atom_id res chain seq x y z
N MET A 1 -37.63 -25.60 20.47
CA MET A 1 -36.78 -26.67 19.90
C MET A 1 -35.49 -26.02 19.41
N ILE A 2 -34.45 -26.17 20.21
CA ILE A 2 -33.14 -25.54 19.96
C ILE A 2 -32.28 -26.57 19.28
N GLY A 3 -31.99 -26.38 18.01
CA GLY A 3 -31.06 -27.23 17.24
C GLY A 3 -29.62 -26.85 17.55
N ARG A 4 -28.86 -27.77 18.13
CA ARG A 4 -27.42 -27.64 18.35
C ARG A 4 -26.67 -27.78 17.01
N ILE A 5 -25.93 -26.78 16.64
CA ILE A 5 -24.92 -26.87 15.56
C ILE A 5 -23.64 -27.35 16.21
N THR A 6 -23.21 -28.55 15.84
CA THR A 6 -21.94 -29.14 16.26
C THR A 6 -20.86 -28.70 15.26
N ILE A 7 -19.93 -27.87 15.69
CA ILE A 7 -18.74 -27.52 14.92
C ILE A 7 -17.70 -28.62 15.17
N ALA A 8 -17.34 -29.35 14.11
CA ALA A 8 -16.25 -30.31 14.16
C ALA A 8 -14.91 -29.57 14.04
N VAL A 9 -14.12 -29.59 15.12
CA VAL A 9 -12.74 -29.12 15.13
C VAL A 9 -11.86 -30.24 14.57
N ALA A 10 -11.30 -30.04 13.39
CA ALA A 10 -10.27 -30.91 12.83
C ALA A 10 -8.91 -30.53 13.42
N ILE A 11 -8.35 -31.39 14.24
CA ILE A 11 -6.98 -31.28 14.74
C ILE A 11 -6.04 -31.71 13.61
N VAL A 12 -5.25 -30.80 13.06
CA VAL A 12 -4.15 -31.12 12.15
C VAL A 12 -2.89 -31.30 12.98
N ILE A 13 -2.39 -32.55 13.00
CA ILE A 13 -1.10 -32.90 13.59
C ILE A 13 -0.01 -32.41 12.64
N VAL A 14 0.79 -31.42 13.06
CA VAL A 14 1.99 -30.97 12.36
C VAL A 14 3.12 -31.93 12.70
N SER A 15 3.54 -32.72 11.72
CA SER A 15 4.77 -33.53 11.82
C SER A 15 5.98 -32.61 11.63
N ALA A 16 6.81 -32.51 12.65
CA ALA A 16 8.09 -31.83 12.58
C ALA A 16 9.03 -32.63 11.65
N ILE A 17 9.41 -32.03 10.54
CA ILE A 17 10.50 -32.54 9.69
C ILE A 17 11.78 -31.91 10.22
N THR A 18 12.60 -32.73 10.85
CA THR A 18 13.99 -32.38 11.22
C THR A 18 14.86 -32.41 9.98
N TYR A 19 15.49 -31.31 9.64
CA TYR A 19 16.52 -31.24 8.62
C TYR A 19 17.84 -31.78 9.15
N PRO A 20 18.57 -32.63 8.41
CA PRO A 20 19.89 -33.10 8.81
C PRO A 20 20.98 -32.09 8.39
N GLY A 21 21.86 -31.80 9.34
CA GLY A 21 23.26 -31.50 9.21
C GLY A 21 23.68 -30.37 8.25
N GLU A 22 23.95 -29.18 8.84
CA GLU A 22 24.77 -28.15 8.21
C GLU A 22 26.20 -28.66 7.99
N VAL A 23 26.58 -28.80 6.72
CA VAL A 23 28.00 -28.91 6.35
C VAL A 23 28.56 -27.48 6.36
N LEU A 24 29.27 -27.13 7.43
CA LEU A 24 30.07 -25.91 7.52
C LEU A 24 31.20 -25.95 6.47
N VAL A 25 30.93 -25.44 5.28
CA VAL A 25 31.98 -25.08 4.33
C VAL A 25 32.53 -23.73 4.78
N SER A 26 33.74 -23.78 5.36
CA SER A 26 34.53 -22.56 5.64
C SER A 26 34.87 -21.88 4.33
N LEU A 27 34.02 -20.92 3.92
CA LEU A 27 34.31 -20.03 2.80
C LEU A 27 35.34 -18.99 3.28
N ALA A 28 36.50 -19.01 2.69
CA ALA A 28 37.50 -17.96 2.89
C ALA A 28 36.85 -16.60 2.53
N THR A 29 36.61 -15.78 3.53
CA THR A 29 35.94 -14.47 3.41
C THR A 29 36.87 -13.48 2.72
N ARG A 30 36.77 -13.37 1.40
CA ARG A 30 37.51 -12.36 0.63
C ARG A 30 36.68 -11.06 0.68
N VAL A 31 37.20 -10.04 1.37
CA VAL A 31 36.62 -8.69 1.34
C VAL A 31 36.75 -8.15 -0.09
N VAL A 32 35.62 -7.76 -0.67
CA VAL A 32 35.59 -7.20 -2.03
C VAL A 32 35.79 -5.68 -1.94
N PRO A 33 36.71 -5.11 -2.73
CA PRO A 33 36.87 -3.66 -2.81
C PRO A 33 35.60 -3.02 -3.33
N VAL A 34 35.12 -1.98 -2.65
CA VAL A 34 33.93 -1.20 -3.03
C VAL A 34 34.39 0.07 -3.74
N ALA A 35 34.00 0.23 -5.00
CA ALA A 35 34.26 1.46 -5.77
C ALA A 35 33.16 2.50 -5.47
N THR A 36 33.51 3.79 -5.51
CA THR A 36 32.58 4.91 -5.36
C THR A 36 32.37 5.62 -6.69
N SER A 37 31.12 5.90 -7.07
CA SER A 37 30.77 6.64 -8.29
C SER A 37 29.51 7.49 -8.04
N PRO A 38 29.35 8.68 -8.66
CA PRO A 38 28.06 9.40 -8.61
C PRO A 38 26.98 8.60 -9.35
N GLY A 39 25.79 8.51 -8.74
CA GLY A 39 24.67 7.74 -9.30
C GLY A 39 24.00 8.45 -10.50
N PRO A 40 23.46 7.72 -11.47
CA PRO A 40 22.72 8.30 -12.58
C PRO A 40 21.29 8.69 -12.15
N ALA A 41 20.84 9.90 -12.52
CA ALA A 41 19.44 10.22 -12.59
C ALA A 41 18.87 9.56 -13.86
N GLY A 42 18.15 8.44 -13.70
CA GLY A 42 17.48 7.73 -14.79
C GLY A 42 15.98 7.75 -14.61
N ALA A 43 15.21 7.66 -15.72
CA ALA A 43 13.78 7.44 -15.67
C ALA A 43 13.46 6.15 -14.88
N LEU A 44 12.39 6.17 -14.09
CA LEU A 44 11.93 4.97 -13.39
C LEU A 44 11.51 3.89 -14.41
N PRO A 45 11.91 2.61 -14.20
CA PRO A 45 11.48 1.53 -15.07
C PRO A 45 9.98 1.25 -14.89
N TRP A 46 9.37 0.64 -15.91
CA TRP A 46 8.04 0.10 -15.80
C TRP A 46 8.01 -1.05 -14.79
N LEU A 47 6.91 -1.10 -14.01
CA LEU A 47 6.64 -2.20 -13.10
C LEU A 47 5.59 -3.14 -13.70
N HIS A 48 5.74 -4.43 -13.40
CA HIS A 48 4.78 -5.47 -13.76
C HIS A 48 4.76 -6.55 -12.68
N VAL A 49 3.78 -7.43 -12.72
CA VAL A 49 3.78 -8.61 -11.85
C VAL A 49 4.49 -9.76 -12.57
N ALA A 50 5.51 -10.30 -11.94
CA ALA A 50 6.18 -11.52 -12.38
C ALA A 50 5.50 -12.75 -11.76
N HIS A 51 5.21 -13.77 -12.57
CA HIS A 51 4.48 -14.98 -12.21
C HIS A 51 5.39 -16.21 -12.20
N PRO A 52 6.19 -16.44 -11.16
CA PRO A 52 7.07 -17.59 -11.07
C PRO A 52 6.27 -18.86 -10.81
N SER A 53 6.58 -19.95 -11.53
CA SER A 53 5.90 -21.23 -11.32
C SER A 53 6.01 -21.72 -9.87
N GLY A 54 4.87 -21.99 -9.23
CA GLY A 54 4.77 -22.58 -7.90
C GLY A 54 5.06 -21.65 -6.72
N ALA A 55 5.48 -20.40 -6.95
CA ALA A 55 5.73 -19.39 -5.91
C ALA A 55 4.68 -18.27 -5.92
N VAL A 56 4.73 -17.38 -4.94
CA VAL A 56 3.91 -16.17 -4.91
C VAL A 56 4.42 -15.20 -5.98
N PRO A 57 3.54 -14.62 -6.81
CA PRO A 57 3.92 -13.53 -7.72
C PRO A 57 4.49 -12.33 -6.98
N TYR A 58 5.26 -11.50 -7.65
CA TYR A 58 5.89 -10.33 -7.06
C TYR A 58 5.96 -9.16 -8.04
N ILE A 59 6.03 -7.94 -7.52
CA ILE A 59 6.26 -6.74 -8.34
C ILE A 59 7.69 -6.77 -8.86
N ALA A 60 7.85 -6.65 -10.18
CA ALA A 60 9.13 -6.66 -10.87
C ALA A 60 9.31 -5.43 -11.75
N ASP A 61 10.58 -5.07 -12.01
CA ASP A 61 10.94 -4.09 -13.03
C ASP A 61 11.16 -4.77 -14.40
N ASP A 62 11.46 -3.95 -15.42
CA ASP A 62 11.73 -4.39 -16.79
C ASP A 62 12.97 -5.27 -16.95
N GLN A 63 13.82 -5.37 -15.92
CA GLN A 63 14.93 -6.32 -15.86
C GLN A 63 14.57 -7.64 -15.15
N GLY A 64 13.31 -7.78 -14.72
CA GLY A 64 12.83 -8.95 -13.99
C GLY A 64 13.27 -9.02 -12.53
N ARG A 65 13.81 -7.93 -11.97
CA ARG A 65 14.17 -7.86 -10.56
C ARG A 65 12.92 -7.62 -9.71
N MET A 66 12.79 -8.34 -8.60
CA MET A 66 11.80 -8.02 -7.57
C MET A 66 12.05 -6.60 -7.05
N VAL A 67 11.00 -5.80 -6.97
CA VAL A 67 11.02 -4.41 -6.48
C VAL A 67 10.29 -4.34 -5.16
N LEU A 68 10.97 -3.84 -4.11
CA LEU A 68 10.34 -3.53 -2.83
C LEU A 68 9.96 -2.04 -2.80
N LEU A 69 8.69 -1.77 -2.88
CA LEU A 69 8.13 -0.42 -2.74
C LEU A 69 7.93 -0.11 -1.26
N HIS A 70 8.75 0.77 -0.71
CA HIS A 70 8.56 1.33 0.63
C HIS A 70 8.02 2.74 0.50
N GLY A 71 6.93 3.05 1.18
CA GLY A 71 6.28 4.34 0.99
C GLY A 71 5.50 4.85 2.18
N ALA A 72 4.95 6.05 2.01
CA ALA A 72 4.02 6.68 2.93
C ALA A 72 2.75 7.12 2.20
N ILE A 73 1.72 7.43 2.99
CA ILE A 73 0.39 7.84 2.48
C ILE A 73 0.14 9.30 2.87
N PRO A 74 0.24 10.24 1.91
CA PRO A 74 -0.14 11.64 2.13
C PRO A 74 -1.64 11.83 1.83
N ALA A 75 -2.47 11.99 2.86
CA ALA A 75 -3.93 12.09 2.72
C ALA A 75 -4.45 13.52 2.43
N SER A 76 -3.60 14.40 1.90
CA SER A 76 -3.92 15.84 1.73
C SER A 76 -4.89 16.14 0.59
N LEU A 77 -5.11 15.20 -0.33
CA LEU A 77 -5.97 15.40 -1.50
C LEU A 77 -7.41 14.88 -1.29
N LEU A 78 -7.77 14.49 -0.09
CA LEU A 78 -9.13 14.09 0.28
C LEU A 78 -9.95 15.29 0.78
N GLU A 79 -11.26 15.12 0.95
CA GLU A 79 -12.20 16.16 1.39
C GLU A 79 -11.81 16.83 2.71
N PHE A 80 -11.17 16.08 3.58
CA PHE A 80 -10.64 16.58 4.86
C PHE A 80 -9.22 17.18 4.75
N GLY A 81 -8.68 17.30 3.55
CA GLY A 81 -7.43 18.02 3.28
C GLY A 81 -7.59 19.54 3.37
N THR A 82 -6.47 20.25 3.33
CA THR A 82 -6.44 21.72 3.39
C THR A 82 -6.88 22.41 2.11
N PHE A 83 -7.15 21.64 1.06
CA PHE A 83 -7.61 22.21 -0.20
C PHE A 83 -9.12 22.29 -0.21
N PRO A 84 -9.71 23.45 -0.55
CA PRO A 84 -11.07 23.50 -1.06
C PRO A 84 -11.14 22.63 -2.34
N PRO A 85 -12.24 21.91 -2.58
CA PRO A 85 -12.37 21.03 -3.75
C PRO A 85 -12.12 21.70 -5.09
N ASN A 86 -12.27 23.01 -5.16
CA ASN A 86 -12.30 23.78 -6.40
C ASN A 86 -11.15 24.79 -6.55
N VAL A 87 -10.26 24.92 -5.56
CA VAL A 87 -9.17 25.91 -5.60
C VAL A 87 -7.86 25.23 -5.27
N ILE A 88 -7.06 25.04 -6.31
CA ILE A 88 -5.68 24.59 -6.18
C ILE A 88 -4.80 25.79 -6.51
N ASP A 89 -4.02 26.23 -5.54
CA ASP A 89 -2.93 27.16 -5.77
C ASP A 89 -1.60 26.40 -5.73
N PRO A 90 -1.08 25.97 -6.90
CA PRO A 90 0.18 25.26 -6.96
C PRO A 90 1.35 26.07 -6.40
N SER A 91 1.29 27.40 -6.49
CA SER A 91 2.37 28.28 -6.02
C SER A 91 2.52 28.28 -4.51
N SER A 92 1.44 28.03 -3.76
CA SER A 92 1.48 27.94 -2.29
C SER A 92 2.29 26.76 -1.78
N TYR A 93 2.56 25.76 -2.63
CA TYR A 93 3.17 24.49 -2.26
C TYR A 93 4.46 24.17 -3.01
N ALA A 94 4.82 24.97 -4.00
CA ALA A 94 5.99 24.73 -4.83
C ALA A 94 7.32 25.16 -4.18
N GLN A 95 7.28 26.01 -3.16
CA GLN A 95 8.48 26.61 -2.57
C GLN A 95 8.41 26.61 -1.03
N GLY A 96 9.43 26.04 -0.41
CA GLY A 96 9.63 26.12 1.02
C GLY A 96 9.11 24.93 1.83
N ARG A 97 9.21 25.06 3.15
CA ARG A 97 8.80 24.03 4.12
C ARG A 97 7.28 24.03 4.26
N CYS A 98 6.67 22.90 3.96
CA CYS A 98 5.25 22.69 4.25
C CYS A 98 5.02 22.52 5.76
N PRO A 99 3.91 23.07 6.30
CA PRO A 99 3.56 22.83 7.68
C PRO A 99 3.26 21.34 7.93
N ALA A 100 3.60 20.85 9.11
CA ALA A 100 3.23 19.51 9.55
C ALA A 100 1.83 19.48 10.18
N SER A 101 1.26 20.63 10.51
CA SER A 101 -0.11 20.80 11.00
C SER A 101 -0.71 22.12 10.50
N VAL A 102 -2.04 22.23 10.57
CA VAL A 102 -2.79 23.44 10.25
C VAL A 102 -3.80 23.74 11.35
N PRO A 103 -4.08 25.05 11.65
CA PRO A 103 -4.92 25.44 12.79
C PRO A 103 -6.38 25.00 12.71
N ASP A 104 -6.89 24.77 11.48
CA ASP A 104 -8.29 24.43 11.24
C ASP A 104 -8.62 22.93 11.38
N GLY A 105 -7.62 22.13 11.77
CA GLY A 105 -7.83 20.74 12.06
C GLY A 105 -7.94 19.81 10.86
N ARG A 106 -7.68 20.31 9.66
CA ARG A 106 -7.62 19.51 8.45
C ARG A 106 -6.26 18.84 8.30
N TYR A 107 -6.17 17.87 7.37
CA TYR A 107 -4.88 17.33 7.00
C TYR A 107 -4.00 18.42 6.36
N PRO A 108 -2.73 18.53 6.78
CA PRO A 108 -1.82 19.53 6.24
C PRO A 108 -1.59 19.37 4.74
N PRO A 109 -1.24 20.45 4.04
CA PRO A 109 -0.95 20.37 2.62
C PRO A 109 0.26 19.47 2.35
N LEU A 110 0.25 18.84 1.17
CA LEU A 110 1.39 18.17 0.59
C LEU A 110 2.13 19.13 -0.34
N CYS A 111 3.46 19.18 -0.25
CA CYS A 111 4.28 20.00 -1.14
C CYS A 111 5.53 19.24 -1.64
N GLN A 112 6.25 19.84 -2.59
CA GLN A 112 7.45 19.23 -3.17
C GLN A 112 8.50 18.86 -2.12
N ALA A 113 8.65 19.69 -1.07
CA ALA A 113 9.58 19.40 0.02
C ALA A 113 9.21 18.14 0.82
N ASP A 114 7.93 17.76 0.87
CA ASP A 114 7.51 16.51 1.51
C ASP A 114 8.00 15.29 0.73
N LEU A 115 7.95 15.34 -0.59
CA LEU A 115 8.45 14.24 -1.43
C LEU A 115 9.97 14.07 -1.25
N ALA A 116 10.72 15.18 -1.16
CA ALA A 116 12.14 15.15 -0.86
C ALA A 116 12.42 14.57 0.52
N ALA A 117 11.62 14.94 1.54
CA ALA A 117 11.75 14.39 2.90
C ALA A 117 11.40 12.89 2.95
N MET A 118 10.36 12.44 2.23
CA MET A 118 10.02 11.02 2.11
C MET A 118 11.16 10.23 1.45
N ALA A 119 11.75 10.77 0.37
CA ALA A 119 12.88 10.15 -0.31
C ALA A 119 14.12 10.05 0.60
N ALA A 120 14.37 11.06 1.45
CA ALA A 120 15.46 11.06 2.43
C ALA A 120 15.25 10.00 3.53
N VAL A 121 14.03 9.80 4.02
CA VAL A 121 13.68 8.68 4.91
C VAL A 121 13.94 7.32 4.24
N GLY A 122 13.98 7.27 2.90
CA GLY A 122 14.26 6.06 2.14
C GLY A 122 13.07 5.51 1.38
N PHE A 123 11.94 6.18 1.43
CA PHE A 123 10.80 5.78 0.63
C PHE A 123 11.10 5.94 -0.87
N ASN A 124 10.66 4.99 -1.65
CA ASN A 124 10.74 4.99 -3.11
C ASN A 124 9.36 4.95 -3.76
N SER A 125 8.30 5.10 -2.97
CA SER A 125 6.92 5.18 -3.44
C SER A 125 6.06 6.03 -2.51
N ILE A 126 4.92 6.48 -3.04
CA ILE A 126 3.78 6.98 -2.25
C ILE A 126 2.52 6.26 -2.70
N ARG A 127 1.61 5.96 -1.76
CA ARG A 127 0.21 5.67 -2.08
C ARG A 127 -0.55 6.98 -1.90
N LEU A 128 -1.04 7.54 -3.00
CA LEU A 128 -1.66 8.86 -3.06
C LEU A 128 -3.19 8.73 -3.07
N PRO A 129 -3.86 8.91 -1.92
CA PRO A 129 -5.32 8.88 -1.86
C PRO A 129 -5.94 10.03 -2.64
N VAL A 130 -6.91 9.70 -3.50
CA VAL A 130 -7.71 10.65 -4.27
C VAL A 130 -9.20 10.33 -4.10
N SER A 131 -10.06 11.35 -4.18
CA SER A 131 -11.48 11.20 -3.92
C SER A 131 -12.32 11.26 -5.19
N TRP A 132 -13.27 10.34 -5.32
CA TRP A 132 -14.25 10.37 -6.40
C TRP A 132 -15.09 11.64 -6.40
N SER A 133 -15.54 12.12 -5.21
CA SER A 133 -16.36 13.33 -5.12
C SER A 133 -15.63 14.60 -5.57
N LEU A 134 -14.32 14.68 -5.34
CA LEU A 134 -13.50 15.80 -5.79
C LEU A 134 -13.17 15.72 -7.28
N LEU A 135 -13.09 14.50 -7.80
CA LEU A 135 -12.80 14.23 -9.21
C LEU A 135 -14.05 14.43 -10.09
N GLU A 136 -15.23 13.99 -9.60
CA GLU A 136 -16.50 14.06 -10.33
C GLU A 136 -17.61 14.62 -9.42
N PRO A 137 -17.57 15.92 -9.10
CA PRO A 137 -18.53 16.55 -8.20
C PRO A 137 -19.97 16.50 -8.70
N ASP A 138 -20.16 16.62 -10.01
CA ASP A 138 -21.43 16.46 -10.71
C ASP A 138 -21.33 15.30 -11.72
N ARG A 139 -22.38 14.50 -11.84
CA ARG A 139 -22.39 13.29 -12.66
C ARG A 139 -21.99 13.60 -14.13
N GLY A 140 -20.93 12.93 -14.61
CA GLY A 140 -20.38 13.10 -15.94
C GLY A 140 -19.52 14.37 -16.11
N SER A 141 -19.26 15.13 -15.03
CA SER A 141 -18.46 16.36 -15.07
C SER A 141 -17.18 16.20 -14.26
N PHE A 142 -16.07 15.96 -14.93
CA PHE A 142 -14.78 15.73 -14.30
C PHE A 142 -14.02 17.03 -14.01
N ASN A 143 -13.45 17.11 -12.81
CA ASN A 143 -12.67 18.25 -12.34
C ASN A 143 -11.22 18.15 -12.84
N THR A 144 -10.92 18.86 -13.94
CA THR A 144 -9.57 18.92 -14.52
C THR A 144 -8.57 19.58 -13.58
N THR A 145 -8.98 20.58 -12.80
CA THR A 145 -8.10 21.25 -11.83
C THR A 145 -7.64 20.27 -10.74
N TYR A 146 -8.52 19.39 -10.27
CA TYR A 146 -8.16 18.35 -9.32
C TYR A 146 -7.21 17.31 -9.94
N LEU A 147 -7.46 16.90 -11.19
CA LEU A 147 -6.55 16.03 -11.94
C LEU A 147 -5.17 16.66 -12.15
N ASP A 148 -5.11 17.97 -12.46
CA ASP A 148 -3.84 18.68 -12.60
C ASP A 148 -3.06 18.73 -11.28
N ARG A 149 -3.78 18.77 -10.14
CA ARG A 149 -3.13 18.67 -8.81
C ARG A 149 -2.53 17.28 -8.57
N ILE A 150 -3.24 16.22 -8.94
CA ILE A 150 -2.71 14.85 -8.90
C ILE A 150 -1.45 14.77 -9.78
N ALA A 151 -1.50 15.30 -10.99
CA ALA A 151 -0.37 15.32 -11.91
C ALA A 151 0.84 16.08 -11.35
N GLN A 152 0.62 17.19 -10.65
CA GLN A 152 1.69 17.94 -9.99
C GLN A 152 2.40 17.09 -8.91
N VAL A 153 1.67 16.29 -8.14
CA VAL A 153 2.27 15.38 -7.15
C VAL A 153 3.08 14.28 -7.86
N VAL A 154 2.58 13.76 -8.98
CA VAL A 154 3.31 12.78 -9.81
C VAL A 154 4.63 13.37 -10.32
N ASP A 155 4.60 14.62 -10.78
CA ASP A 155 5.82 15.32 -11.23
C ASP A 155 6.82 15.52 -10.08
N TRP A 156 6.39 15.91 -8.89
CA TRP A 156 7.25 16.00 -7.72
C TRP A 156 7.86 14.65 -7.30
N ALA A 157 7.07 13.57 -7.41
CA ALA A 157 7.57 12.22 -7.16
C ALA A 157 8.63 11.81 -8.19
N ARG A 158 8.43 12.17 -9.46
CA ARG A 158 9.41 11.99 -10.56
C ARG A 158 10.73 12.67 -10.25
N ASP A 159 10.70 13.92 -9.76
CA ASP A 159 11.89 14.71 -9.46
C ASP A 159 12.79 14.03 -8.41
N VAL A 160 12.21 13.24 -7.51
CA VAL A 160 12.92 12.52 -6.46
C VAL A 160 13.04 11.01 -6.70
N GLY A 161 12.61 10.51 -7.85
CA GLY A 161 12.72 9.10 -8.23
C GLY A 161 11.83 8.18 -7.43
N MET A 162 10.60 8.59 -7.11
CA MET A 162 9.60 7.82 -6.39
C MET A 162 8.45 7.41 -7.30
N TYR A 163 7.94 6.20 -7.12
CA TYR A 163 6.70 5.73 -7.73
C TYR A 163 5.46 6.29 -7.04
N VAL A 164 4.38 6.41 -7.79
CA VAL A 164 3.07 6.83 -7.27
C VAL A 164 2.04 5.72 -7.50
N ILE A 165 1.39 5.26 -6.45
CA ILE A 165 0.18 4.44 -6.52
C ILE A 165 -0.99 5.40 -6.31
N ILE A 166 -1.77 5.67 -7.36
CA ILE A 166 -2.95 6.56 -7.27
C ILE A 166 -4.11 5.72 -6.75
N ASP A 167 -4.60 6.06 -5.56
CA ASP A 167 -5.57 5.26 -4.84
C ASP A 167 -6.95 5.93 -4.78
N MET A 168 -7.95 5.29 -5.38
CA MET A 168 -9.35 5.72 -5.27
C MET A 168 -9.86 5.47 -3.86
N HIS A 169 -9.72 6.48 -3.02
CA HIS A 169 -9.89 6.37 -1.59
C HIS A 169 -11.29 6.74 -1.14
N GLN A 170 -11.86 5.91 -0.29
CA GLN A 170 -13.08 6.19 0.45
C GLN A 170 -12.87 5.93 1.95
N ASN A 171 -13.57 6.67 2.78
CA ASN A 171 -13.71 6.45 4.21
C ASN A 171 -15.19 6.58 4.56
N ALA A 172 -15.79 5.51 5.06
CA ALA A 172 -17.22 5.44 5.34
C ALA A 172 -18.08 5.89 4.14
N TYR A 173 -17.71 5.43 2.95
CA TYR A 173 -18.35 5.61 1.66
C TYR A 173 -18.30 7.06 1.12
N SER A 174 -18.68 8.06 1.91
CA SER A 174 -18.88 9.42 1.40
C SER A 174 -18.96 10.47 2.50
N HIS A 175 -18.51 11.66 2.20
CA HIS A 175 -18.76 12.85 3.01
C HIS A 175 -20.25 13.23 3.09
N PHE A 176 -21.07 12.73 2.16
CA PHE A 176 -22.47 13.09 2.00
C PHE A 176 -23.47 12.08 2.60
N VAL A 177 -23.04 11.14 3.42
CA VAL A 177 -23.90 10.08 4.01
C VAL A 177 -24.95 10.58 5.00
N GLY A 178 -25.21 11.86 5.04
CA GLY A 178 -26.32 12.46 5.75
C GLY A 178 -25.94 13.49 6.80
N SER A 179 -26.87 14.40 7.03
CA SER A 179 -26.82 15.42 8.07
C SER A 179 -27.62 14.94 9.27
N GLY A 180 -26.99 14.30 10.23
CA GLY A 180 -27.61 13.97 11.50
C GLY A 180 -26.87 14.68 12.64
N GLU A 181 -27.56 14.91 13.75
CA GLU A 181 -26.88 15.29 14.99
C GLU A 181 -25.88 14.19 15.36
N ASN A 182 -24.62 14.57 15.62
CA ASN A 182 -23.51 13.71 16.01
C ASN A 182 -22.83 12.89 14.90
N VAL A 183 -22.90 13.27 13.64
CA VAL A 183 -22.13 12.64 12.58
C VAL A 183 -20.75 13.31 12.53
N ASN A 184 -19.70 12.57 12.88
CA ASN A 184 -18.33 13.02 12.63
C ASN A 184 -17.96 12.79 11.16
N LEU A 185 -18.38 13.70 10.29
CA LEU A 185 -18.06 13.67 8.85
C LEU A 185 -16.64 14.16 8.56
N GLY A 186 -15.88 14.56 9.57
CA GLY A 186 -14.59 15.23 9.39
C GLY A 186 -13.54 14.43 8.63
N TYR A 187 -13.68 13.10 8.62
CA TYR A 187 -12.75 12.18 7.93
C TYR A 187 -13.45 11.26 6.92
N ASN A 188 -14.72 11.49 6.60
CA ASN A 188 -15.40 10.78 5.54
C ASN A 188 -14.99 11.33 4.18
N SER A 189 -14.80 10.44 3.21
CA SER A 189 -14.39 10.78 1.85
C SER A 189 -14.92 9.73 0.87
N GLY A 190 -14.86 9.99 -0.42
CA GLY A 190 -15.16 9.02 -1.46
C GLY A 190 -16.25 9.44 -2.40
N ALA A 191 -17.44 8.83 -2.33
CA ALA A 191 -18.51 9.02 -3.31
C ALA A 191 -19.08 10.46 -3.30
N PRO A 192 -19.38 11.03 -4.47
CA PRO A 192 -20.06 12.33 -4.57
C PRO A 192 -21.52 12.25 -4.10
N GLN A 193 -22.11 13.41 -3.85
CA GLN A 193 -23.48 13.51 -3.36
C GLN A 193 -24.50 12.77 -4.24
N TRP A 194 -24.39 12.92 -5.54
CA TRP A 194 -25.29 12.30 -6.52
C TRP A 194 -25.17 10.76 -6.60
N ALA A 195 -24.04 10.18 -6.15
CA ALA A 195 -23.81 8.74 -6.05
C ALA A 195 -24.07 8.18 -4.63
N THR A 196 -24.47 9.03 -3.66
CA THR A 196 -24.68 8.64 -2.26
C THR A 196 -26.15 8.39 -2.01
N PHE A 197 -26.62 7.15 -2.25
CA PHE A 197 -27.99 6.72 -2.05
C PHE A 197 -28.17 6.10 -0.67
N THR A 198 -28.79 6.83 0.25
CA THR A 198 -29.09 6.37 1.63
C THR A 198 -30.55 5.95 1.82
N ASP A 199 -31.41 6.14 0.81
CA ASP A 199 -32.85 5.79 0.80
C ASP A 199 -33.65 6.32 2.01
N GLY A 200 -33.18 7.44 2.55
CA GLY A 200 -33.81 8.04 3.74
C GLY A 200 -33.41 7.34 5.05
N VAL A 201 -32.50 6.37 5.01
CA VAL A 201 -31.94 5.76 6.22
C VAL A 201 -31.14 6.83 6.98
N PRO A 202 -31.48 7.06 8.28
CA PRO A 202 -30.85 8.13 9.03
C PRO A 202 -29.39 7.80 9.35
N SER A 203 -28.55 8.82 9.27
CA SER A 203 -27.18 8.74 9.76
C SER A 203 -27.17 8.69 11.29
N ARG A 204 -26.51 7.67 11.86
CA ARG A 204 -26.33 7.51 13.29
C ARG A 204 -24.95 6.94 13.57
N VAL A 205 -24.23 7.56 14.50
CA VAL A 205 -22.94 7.05 14.94
C VAL A 205 -23.13 6.10 16.13
N PHE A 206 -22.64 4.88 16.03
CA PHE A 206 -22.59 3.93 17.12
C PHE A 206 -21.17 3.90 17.69
N GLY A 207 -20.96 4.55 18.82
CA GLY A 207 -19.63 4.68 19.40
C GLY A 207 -18.69 5.55 18.55
N ALA A 208 -17.47 5.09 18.35
CA ALA A 208 -16.48 5.79 17.52
C ALA A 208 -16.40 5.26 16.08
N ASN A 209 -17.18 4.23 15.75
CA ASN A 209 -17.11 3.55 14.47
C ASN A 209 -18.15 4.11 13.50
N ARG A 210 -17.69 4.90 12.53
CA ARG A 210 -18.49 5.53 11.47
C ARG A 210 -18.91 4.54 10.38
N GLU A 211 -18.17 3.46 10.21
CA GLU A 211 -18.38 2.45 9.16
C GLU A 211 -19.64 1.63 9.39
N VAL A 212 -20.07 1.45 10.64
CA VAL A 212 -21.35 0.79 11.01
C VAL A 212 -22.53 1.76 11.09
N ASN A 213 -22.38 3.00 10.63
CA ASN A 213 -23.46 3.96 10.48
C ASN A 213 -24.51 3.41 9.50
N PRO A 214 -25.82 3.34 9.87
CA PRO A 214 -26.86 2.82 8.99
C PRO A 214 -26.90 3.44 7.59
N ALA A 215 -26.72 4.74 7.48
CA ALA A 215 -26.68 5.42 6.19
C ALA A 215 -25.46 5.03 5.35
N VAL A 216 -24.32 4.72 5.98
CA VAL A 216 -23.12 4.20 5.31
C VAL A 216 -23.36 2.80 4.78
N LEU A 217 -23.95 1.91 5.60
CA LEU A 217 -24.29 0.56 5.19
C LEU A 217 -25.29 0.52 4.04
N GLU A 218 -26.26 1.44 4.05
CA GLU A 218 -27.23 1.57 2.94
C GLU A 218 -26.56 2.06 1.66
N ALA A 219 -25.73 3.09 1.76
CA ALA A 219 -25.00 3.61 0.60
C ALA A 219 -24.06 2.57 -0.02
N ASN A 220 -23.34 1.78 0.80
CA ASN A 220 -22.54 0.66 0.33
C ASN A 220 -23.40 -0.42 -0.37
N SER A 221 -24.56 -0.79 0.21
CA SER A 221 -25.49 -1.72 -0.46
C SER A 221 -25.86 -1.22 -1.85
N ASN A 222 -26.24 0.04 -1.95
CA ASN A 222 -26.63 0.65 -3.21
C ASN A 222 -25.47 0.68 -4.24
N PHE A 223 -24.24 0.87 -3.79
CA PHE A 223 -23.06 0.79 -4.66
C PHE A 223 -22.83 -0.64 -5.18
N TRP A 224 -22.82 -1.63 -4.28
CA TRP A 224 -22.53 -3.02 -4.65
C TRP A 224 -23.59 -3.63 -5.58
N TYR A 225 -24.84 -3.17 -5.47
CA TYR A 225 -25.92 -3.55 -6.39
C TYR A 225 -26.04 -2.64 -7.62
N ASP A 226 -25.04 -1.78 -7.85
CA ASP A 226 -24.94 -0.89 -9.02
C ASP A 226 -26.21 -0.04 -9.26
N ARG A 227 -26.76 0.50 -8.19
CA ARG A 227 -27.97 1.34 -8.27
C ARG A 227 -27.76 2.52 -9.22
N ALA A 228 -28.66 2.67 -10.17
CA ALA A 228 -28.63 3.73 -11.18
C ALA A 228 -27.31 3.79 -12.00
N GLY A 229 -26.56 2.69 -12.09
CA GLY A 229 -25.31 2.60 -12.86
C GLY A 229 -24.15 3.38 -12.23
N ILE A 230 -24.12 3.53 -10.89
CA ILE A 230 -23.06 4.30 -10.21
C ILE A 230 -21.68 3.64 -10.34
N GLN A 231 -21.61 2.31 -10.52
CA GLN A 231 -20.33 1.64 -10.76
C GLN A 231 -19.75 1.99 -12.14
N ASP A 232 -20.59 2.18 -13.17
CA ASP A 232 -20.12 2.63 -14.49
C ASP A 232 -19.54 4.05 -14.44
N GLU A 233 -20.11 4.94 -13.63
CA GLU A 233 -19.57 6.27 -13.42
C GLU A 233 -18.26 6.22 -12.61
N TYR A 234 -18.21 5.38 -11.57
CA TYR A 234 -16.96 5.16 -10.83
C TYR A 234 -15.82 4.67 -11.75
N ILE A 235 -16.13 3.71 -12.64
CA ILE A 235 -15.19 3.24 -13.65
C ILE A 235 -14.75 4.38 -14.57
N ALA A 236 -15.70 5.25 -15.00
CA ALA A 236 -15.37 6.41 -15.83
C ALA A 236 -14.49 7.44 -15.08
N ALA A 237 -14.72 7.64 -13.78
CA ALA A 237 -13.89 8.51 -12.95
C ALA A 237 -12.44 7.99 -12.84
N LEU A 238 -12.26 6.69 -12.54
CA LEU A 238 -10.93 6.10 -12.53
C LEU A 238 -10.28 6.12 -13.93
N ALA A 239 -11.05 5.86 -14.99
CA ALA A 239 -10.58 5.94 -16.36
C ALA A 239 -10.11 7.36 -16.75
N PHE A 240 -10.74 8.39 -16.21
CA PHE A 240 -10.30 9.77 -16.44
C PHE A 240 -8.90 10.02 -15.87
N ILE A 241 -8.58 9.43 -14.72
CA ILE A 241 -7.23 9.45 -14.16
C ILE A 241 -6.28 8.61 -15.02
N THR A 242 -6.64 7.35 -15.29
CA THR A 242 -5.76 6.41 -16.02
C THR A 242 -5.41 6.91 -17.40
N LYS A 243 -6.35 7.56 -18.09
CA LYS A 243 -6.11 8.19 -19.40
C LYS A 243 -5.02 9.29 -19.34
N ARG A 244 -4.91 10.00 -18.21
CA ARG A 244 -3.89 11.05 -18.04
C ARG A 244 -2.49 10.47 -17.88
N PHE A 245 -2.36 9.25 -17.32
CA PHE A 245 -1.09 8.68 -16.90
C PHE A 245 -0.71 7.39 -17.62
N HIS A 246 -1.49 6.94 -18.63
CA HIS A 246 -1.33 5.62 -19.27
C HIS A 246 0.06 5.33 -19.86
N ASP A 247 0.85 6.38 -20.14
CA ASP A 247 2.22 6.25 -20.64
C ASP A 247 3.30 6.69 -19.62
N ASP A 248 2.93 6.85 -18.34
CA ASP A 248 3.81 7.40 -17.32
C ASP A 248 4.31 6.32 -16.34
N PRO A 249 5.58 5.86 -16.46
CA PRO A 249 6.11 4.84 -15.58
C PRO A 249 6.31 5.28 -14.12
N VAL A 250 6.20 6.58 -13.81
CA VAL A 250 6.22 7.08 -12.42
C VAL A 250 4.97 6.65 -11.67
N VAL A 251 3.83 6.55 -12.36
CA VAL A 251 2.64 5.92 -11.81
C VAL A 251 2.85 4.41 -11.84
N ALA A 252 3.06 3.81 -10.67
CA ALA A 252 3.19 2.35 -10.56
C ALA A 252 1.89 1.64 -10.91
N GLY A 253 0.76 2.25 -10.56
CA GLY A 253 -0.56 1.70 -10.82
C GLY A 253 -1.66 2.39 -10.02
N TYR A 254 -2.81 1.75 -9.98
CA TYR A 254 -4.05 2.29 -9.42
C TYR A 254 -4.60 1.41 -8.31
N GLY A 255 -4.84 1.99 -7.12
CA GLY A 255 -5.68 1.41 -6.09
C GLY A 255 -7.14 1.53 -6.52
N VAL A 256 -7.80 0.40 -6.74
CA VAL A 256 -9.09 0.40 -7.41
C VAL A 256 -10.21 0.88 -6.49
N TYR A 257 -10.19 0.46 -5.22
CA TYR A 257 -11.17 0.87 -4.23
C TYR A 257 -10.63 0.62 -2.82
N ASN A 258 -10.47 1.67 -2.02
CA ASN A 258 -9.97 1.56 -0.65
C ASN A 258 -11.01 0.91 0.27
N GLU A 259 -10.59 -0.07 1.08
CA GLU A 259 -11.38 -0.67 2.14
C GLU A 259 -12.85 -0.97 1.77
N PRO A 260 -13.10 -1.92 0.85
CA PRO A 260 -14.46 -2.28 0.45
C PRO A 260 -15.30 -2.68 1.67
N TRP A 261 -16.31 -1.87 2.03
CA TRP A 261 -17.10 -2.09 3.21
C TRP A 261 -18.41 -2.83 2.91
N LEU A 262 -18.95 -3.46 3.94
CA LEU A 262 -20.21 -4.18 3.89
C LEU A 262 -21.40 -3.23 3.74
N GLY A 263 -22.48 -3.74 3.14
CA GLY A 263 -23.80 -3.18 3.19
C GLY A 263 -24.74 -4.00 4.09
N TRP A 264 -26.00 -3.59 4.19
CA TRP A 264 -26.99 -4.27 5.00
C TRP A 264 -27.34 -5.69 4.54
N ASN A 265 -27.41 -5.89 3.24
CA ASN A 265 -28.03 -7.05 2.60
C ASN A 265 -27.10 -7.73 1.62
N LEU A 266 -25.80 -7.70 1.91
CA LEU A 266 -24.85 -8.39 1.06
C LEU A 266 -24.91 -9.90 1.30
N PRO A 267 -24.73 -10.70 0.23
CA PRO A 267 -24.78 -12.15 0.35
C PRO A 267 -23.53 -12.70 1.06
N PRO A 268 -23.63 -13.86 1.70
CA PRO A 268 -22.45 -14.64 2.03
C PRO A 268 -21.59 -14.88 0.78
N GLY A 269 -20.28 -14.67 0.87
CA GLY A 269 -19.40 -14.70 -0.30
C GLY A 269 -19.44 -13.39 -1.10
N PHE A 270 -19.63 -12.28 -0.42
CA PHE A 270 -19.65 -10.93 -0.98
C PHE A 270 -18.44 -10.68 -1.90
N GLU A 271 -17.27 -11.10 -1.51
CA GLU A 271 -16.04 -10.91 -2.27
C GLU A 271 -16.15 -11.54 -3.67
N ASP A 272 -16.60 -12.79 -3.74
CA ASP A 272 -16.73 -13.51 -5.02
C ASP A 272 -17.93 -13.07 -5.86
N LEU A 273 -19.02 -12.67 -5.19
CA LEU A 273 -20.27 -12.38 -5.87
C LEU A 273 -20.41 -10.94 -6.33
N LEU A 274 -19.78 -9.99 -5.65
CA LEU A 274 -19.94 -8.55 -5.92
C LEU A 274 -18.60 -7.82 -6.06
N LEU A 275 -17.67 -7.99 -5.11
CA LEU A 275 -16.42 -7.25 -5.09
C LEU A 275 -15.49 -7.63 -6.27
N PHE A 276 -15.18 -8.90 -6.44
CA PHE A 276 -14.32 -9.34 -7.54
C PHE A 276 -14.94 -9.15 -8.93
N PRO A 277 -16.25 -9.36 -9.14
CA PRO A 277 -16.91 -8.96 -10.38
C PRO A 277 -16.78 -7.46 -10.68
N PHE A 278 -16.90 -6.59 -9.66
CA PHE A 278 -16.67 -5.17 -9.82
C PHE A 278 -15.20 -4.88 -10.22
N TYR A 279 -14.23 -5.46 -9.55
CA TYR A 279 -12.82 -5.30 -9.92
C TYR A 279 -12.53 -5.76 -11.35
N ARG A 280 -13.09 -6.89 -11.78
CA ARG A 280 -12.96 -7.33 -13.17
C ARG A 280 -13.55 -6.33 -14.16
N ARG A 281 -14.73 -5.78 -13.88
CA ARG A 281 -15.32 -4.71 -14.73
C ARG A 281 -14.40 -3.50 -14.85
N VAL A 282 -13.78 -3.09 -13.75
CA VAL A 282 -12.82 -1.97 -13.75
C VAL A 282 -11.60 -2.30 -14.63
N ILE A 283 -10.98 -3.46 -14.40
CA ILE A 283 -9.77 -3.86 -15.14
C ILE A 283 -10.10 -4.05 -16.62
N ASP A 284 -11.19 -4.74 -16.95
CA ASP A 284 -11.65 -4.92 -18.34
C ASP A 284 -11.86 -3.59 -19.06
N ALA A 285 -12.49 -2.63 -18.39
CA ALA A 285 -12.76 -1.32 -18.97
C ALA A 285 -11.47 -0.53 -19.27
N ILE A 286 -10.48 -0.62 -18.37
CA ILE A 286 -9.23 0.13 -18.50
C ILE A 286 -8.24 -0.56 -19.43
N THR A 287 -8.14 -1.89 -19.38
CA THR A 287 -7.13 -2.65 -20.12
C THR A 287 -7.63 -3.20 -21.46
N GLY A 288 -8.92 -3.16 -21.72
CA GLY A 288 -9.53 -3.83 -22.86
C GLY A 288 -9.51 -5.37 -22.75
N ALA A 289 -8.95 -5.93 -21.69
CA ALA A 289 -8.91 -7.37 -21.45
C ALA A 289 -10.30 -7.91 -21.05
N ARG A 290 -10.50 -9.21 -21.15
CA ARG A 290 -11.72 -9.90 -20.73
C ARG A 290 -11.37 -11.30 -20.26
N ASP A 291 -11.76 -11.65 -19.05
CA ASP A 291 -11.50 -12.97 -18.49
C ASP A 291 -12.55 -14.02 -18.88
N GLY A 292 -13.68 -13.59 -19.46
CA GLY A 292 -14.80 -14.47 -19.83
C GLY A 292 -15.59 -15.00 -18.63
N LEU A 293 -15.27 -14.58 -17.42
CA LEU A 293 -16.00 -14.97 -16.22
C LEU A 293 -17.31 -14.18 -16.12
N PRO A 294 -18.37 -14.79 -15.55
CA PRO A 294 -19.63 -14.07 -15.35
C PRO A 294 -19.52 -13.00 -14.26
N CYS A 295 -20.18 -11.89 -14.48
CA CYS A 295 -20.57 -10.97 -13.41
C CYS A 295 -21.95 -11.34 -12.87
N TRP A 296 -22.24 -10.94 -11.65
CA TRP A 296 -23.58 -11.10 -11.08
C TRP A 296 -24.38 -9.80 -11.32
N SER A 297 -25.56 -9.96 -11.89
CA SER A 297 -26.52 -8.87 -11.89
C SER A 297 -27.27 -8.84 -10.57
N GLY A 298 -27.85 -7.72 -10.19
CA GLY A 298 -28.55 -7.50 -8.90
C GLY A 298 -29.70 -8.47 -8.57
N VAL A 299 -29.85 -9.57 -9.28
CA VAL A 299 -30.87 -10.62 -9.10
C VAL A 299 -30.21 -11.98 -8.86
N PHE A 300 -28.96 -12.04 -8.45
CA PHE A 300 -28.20 -13.29 -8.24
C PHE A 300 -28.12 -14.23 -9.46
N MET A 301 -28.26 -13.68 -10.65
CA MET A 301 -28.14 -14.43 -11.90
C MET A 301 -26.79 -14.12 -12.55
N PRO A 302 -26.01 -15.16 -12.94
CA PRO A 302 -24.79 -14.91 -13.69
C PRO A 302 -25.15 -14.24 -15.02
N ALA A 303 -24.50 -13.13 -15.30
CA ALA A 303 -24.65 -12.39 -16.55
C ALA A 303 -23.24 -12.05 -17.09
N PRO A 304 -23.08 -11.84 -18.40
CA PRO A 304 -21.83 -11.28 -18.90
C PRO A 304 -21.50 -9.96 -18.20
N CYS A 305 -20.23 -9.75 -17.86
CA CYS A 305 -19.80 -8.46 -17.36
C CYS A 305 -20.06 -7.38 -18.42
N GLY A 306 -20.75 -6.31 -18.04
CA GLY A 306 -20.89 -5.13 -18.88
C GLY A 306 -19.50 -4.55 -19.16
N TYR A 307 -19.18 -4.34 -20.43
CA TYR A 307 -17.96 -3.69 -20.85
C TYR A 307 -18.26 -2.29 -21.37
N ARG A 308 -17.52 -1.31 -20.87
CA ARG A 308 -17.53 0.05 -21.38
C ARG A 308 -16.23 0.29 -22.13
N ASP A 309 -16.32 0.56 -23.44
CA ASP A 309 -15.17 1.03 -24.22
C ASP A 309 -14.87 2.48 -23.82
N LEU A 310 -13.69 2.69 -23.28
CA LEU A 310 -13.22 4.01 -22.83
C LEU A 310 -12.39 4.75 -23.89
N GLY A 311 -12.16 4.10 -25.04
CA GLY A 311 -11.37 4.65 -26.15
C GLY A 311 -9.87 4.68 -25.90
N PHE A 312 -9.36 3.91 -24.93
CA PHE A 312 -7.94 3.67 -24.68
C PHE A 312 -7.77 2.38 -23.90
N ASP A 313 -6.59 1.77 -24.01
CA ASP A 313 -6.21 0.56 -23.27
C ASP A 313 -4.94 0.83 -22.47
N ASP A 314 -4.98 0.54 -21.16
CA ASP A 314 -3.83 0.59 -20.29
C ASP A 314 -3.58 -0.80 -19.67
N SER A 315 -2.69 -1.56 -20.28
CA SER A 315 -2.32 -2.92 -19.84
C SER A 315 -0.98 -2.95 -19.09
N ARG A 316 -0.33 -1.81 -18.90
CA ARG A 316 1.02 -1.74 -18.32
C ARG A 316 1.03 -1.47 -16.83
N HIS A 317 0.10 -0.66 -16.33
CA HIS A 317 0.05 -0.32 -14.92
C HIS A 317 -0.45 -1.48 -14.04
N LEU A 318 -0.07 -1.43 -12.76
CA LEU A 318 -0.52 -2.37 -11.74
C LEU A 318 -1.93 -1.98 -11.25
N PHE A 319 -2.73 -2.98 -10.90
CA PHE A 319 -4.02 -2.80 -10.24
C PHE A 319 -3.92 -3.33 -8.81
N PHE A 320 -3.97 -2.43 -7.84
CA PHE A 320 -3.95 -2.74 -6.43
C PHE A 320 -5.38 -2.98 -5.96
N LEU A 321 -5.68 -4.19 -5.53
CA LEU A 321 -7.01 -4.63 -5.14
C LEU A 321 -7.04 -4.89 -3.64
N ASP A 322 -7.79 -4.08 -2.90
CA ASP A 322 -8.03 -4.30 -1.49
C ASP A 322 -8.98 -5.48 -1.30
N THR A 323 -8.77 -6.25 -0.25
CA THR A 323 -9.73 -7.26 0.20
C THR A 323 -10.86 -6.60 0.98
N GLY A 324 -11.98 -7.32 1.14
CA GLY A 324 -13.08 -6.80 1.96
C GLY A 324 -12.65 -6.53 3.40
N LEU A 325 -13.24 -5.53 4.03
CA LEU A 325 -12.91 -5.08 5.39
C LEU A 325 -13.02 -6.19 6.46
N LEU A 326 -13.77 -7.27 6.21
CA LEU A 326 -13.78 -8.44 7.12
C LEU A 326 -12.39 -9.03 7.31
N ARG A 327 -11.56 -9.05 6.27
CA ARG A 327 -10.19 -9.50 6.36
C ARG A 327 -9.40 -8.61 7.32
N GLU A 328 -9.58 -7.30 7.26
CA GLU A 328 -8.86 -6.33 8.09
C GLU A 328 -9.24 -6.40 9.57
N VAL A 329 -10.52 -6.68 9.88
CA VAL A 329 -10.97 -6.80 11.27
C VAL A 329 -10.77 -8.19 11.86
N THR A 330 -10.46 -9.20 11.06
CA THR A 330 -10.30 -10.58 11.52
C THR A 330 -8.92 -11.18 11.29
N ASP A 331 -8.11 -10.61 10.41
CA ASP A 331 -6.87 -11.18 9.86
C ASP A 331 -7.04 -12.55 9.18
N PHE A 332 -8.27 -13.01 8.96
CA PHE A 332 -8.53 -14.26 8.23
C PHE A 332 -8.67 -14.01 6.74
N PRO A 333 -8.24 -14.95 5.90
CA PRO A 333 -8.48 -14.86 4.47
C PRO A 333 -9.99 -14.85 4.20
N THR A 334 -10.45 -13.84 3.49
CA THR A 334 -11.85 -13.69 3.08
C THR A 334 -12.05 -14.07 1.62
N HIS A 335 -10.99 -13.97 0.83
CA HIS A 335 -11.03 -14.37 -0.56
C HIS A 335 -10.86 -15.89 -0.67
N LEU A 336 -11.91 -16.56 -1.13
CA LEU A 336 -11.92 -18.00 -1.42
C LEU A 336 -12.06 -18.28 -2.91
N GLY A 337 -12.20 -17.25 -3.71
CA GLY A 337 -12.79 -17.34 -4.99
C GLY A 337 -11.87 -17.46 -6.20
N LEU A 338 -12.39 -17.00 -7.32
CA LEU A 338 -11.80 -17.19 -8.64
C LEU A 338 -10.50 -16.40 -8.78
N PRO A 339 -9.39 -17.05 -9.16
CA PRO A 339 -8.13 -16.34 -9.38
C PRO A 339 -8.30 -15.31 -10.50
N VAL A 340 -7.65 -14.16 -10.33
CA VAL A 340 -7.62 -13.09 -11.34
C VAL A 340 -6.52 -13.35 -12.37
N SER A 341 -6.25 -14.64 -12.66
CA SER A 341 -5.14 -15.10 -13.52
C SER A 341 -5.18 -14.59 -14.97
N SER A 342 -6.35 -14.10 -15.41
CA SER A 342 -6.48 -13.45 -16.73
C SER A 342 -5.90 -12.05 -16.77
N TYR A 343 -5.56 -11.48 -15.62
CA TYR A 343 -5.07 -10.11 -15.48
C TYR A 343 -3.64 -10.13 -14.96
N PRO A 344 -2.64 -9.93 -15.81
CA PRO A 344 -1.24 -10.17 -15.44
C PRO A 344 -0.67 -9.18 -14.41
N ASN A 345 -1.28 -8.02 -14.23
CA ASN A 345 -0.74 -6.94 -13.40
C ASN A 345 -1.57 -6.65 -12.13
N VAL A 346 -2.10 -7.70 -11.50
CA VAL A 346 -2.87 -7.57 -10.25
C VAL A 346 -1.97 -7.70 -9.02
N VAL A 347 -2.16 -6.80 -8.06
CA VAL A 347 -1.51 -6.78 -6.75
C VAL A 347 -2.58 -6.87 -5.67
N LEU A 348 -2.46 -7.84 -4.77
CA LEU A 348 -3.25 -7.89 -3.56
C LEU A 348 -2.76 -6.82 -2.59
N ALA A 349 -3.60 -5.84 -2.32
CA ALA A 349 -3.32 -4.69 -1.47
C ALA A 349 -3.89 -4.94 -0.06
N MET A 350 -3.10 -5.59 0.83
CA MET A 350 -3.57 -5.84 2.18
C MET A 350 -3.40 -4.60 3.06
N HIS A 351 -4.37 -4.37 3.97
CA HIS A 351 -4.22 -3.46 5.10
C HIS A 351 -3.85 -4.26 6.35
N ALA A 352 -2.77 -3.89 7.03
CA ALA A 352 -2.20 -4.65 8.13
C ALA A 352 -2.39 -3.93 9.46
N TYR A 353 -3.52 -4.18 10.11
CA TYR A 353 -3.93 -3.54 11.36
C TYR A 353 -4.13 -4.53 12.52
N THR A 354 -3.48 -5.67 12.47
CA THR A 354 -3.48 -6.69 13.55
C THR A 354 -3.26 -6.03 14.91
N HIS A 355 -4.12 -6.30 15.88
CA HIS A 355 -4.13 -5.70 17.22
C HIS A 355 -4.30 -4.16 17.27
N VAL A 356 -4.72 -3.54 16.16
CA VAL A 356 -5.09 -2.12 16.11
C VAL A 356 -6.58 -1.96 15.81
N TYR A 357 -7.07 -2.65 14.76
CA TYR A 357 -8.47 -2.66 14.38
C TYR A 357 -9.10 -4.06 14.35
N THR A 358 -8.34 -5.09 14.67
CA THR A 358 -8.87 -6.45 14.76
C THR A 358 -9.84 -6.61 15.94
N LEU A 359 -10.69 -7.63 15.87
CA LEU A 359 -11.82 -7.83 16.81
C LEU A 359 -11.39 -7.87 18.28
N ASP A 360 -10.17 -8.34 18.57
CA ASP A 360 -9.60 -8.36 19.94
C ASP A 360 -9.47 -6.96 20.57
N THR A 361 -9.51 -5.91 19.76
CA THR A 361 -9.48 -4.52 20.25
C THR A 361 -10.87 -3.95 20.54
N LEU A 362 -11.93 -4.67 20.14
CA LEU A 362 -13.31 -4.24 20.22
C LEU A 362 -14.06 -4.97 21.35
N THR A 363 -14.78 -4.23 22.19
CA THR A 363 -15.72 -4.81 23.15
C THR A 363 -17.03 -5.15 22.41
N PRO A 364 -17.59 -6.38 22.52
CA PRO A 364 -17.29 -7.45 23.48
C PRO A 364 -16.30 -8.52 23.00
N TRP A 365 -15.58 -8.32 21.90
CA TRP A 365 -14.73 -9.31 21.22
C TRP A 365 -13.29 -9.37 21.73
N LYS A 366 -12.96 -8.69 22.84
CA LYS A 366 -11.60 -8.58 23.40
C LYS A 366 -10.90 -9.92 23.66
N ASP A 367 -11.66 -11.00 23.80
CA ASP A 367 -11.13 -12.34 24.00
C ASP A 367 -11.01 -13.14 22.68
N TYR A 368 -11.32 -12.51 21.54
CA TYR A 368 -11.10 -13.10 20.23
C TYR A 368 -9.58 -13.20 19.99
N PRO A 369 -9.03 -14.41 19.80
CA PRO A 369 -7.63 -14.56 19.52
C PRO A 369 -7.39 -14.31 18.02
N PRO A 370 -7.00 -13.10 17.60
CA PRO A 370 -6.43 -12.97 16.27
C PRO A 370 -5.16 -13.82 16.23
N GLY A 371 -4.81 -14.29 15.07
CA GLY A 371 -3.49 -14.90 14.87
C GLY A 371 -2.39 -13.91 15.22
N GLY A 372 -1.15 -14.37 15.30
CA GLY A 372 0.01 -13.48 15.37
C GLY A 372 0.23 -12.74 14.05
N TYR A 373 1.12 -11.77 14.06
CA TYR A 373 1.50 -11.03 12.84
C TYR A 373 1.96 -11.97 11.71
N ASP A 374 2.75 -13.00 12.05
CA ASP A 374 3.21 -14.03 11.13
C ASP A 374 2.06 -14.76 10.43
N GLN A 375 0.97 -15.05 11.15
CA GLN A 375 -0.21 -15.69 10.58
C GLN A 375 -0.95 -14.77 9.61
N SER A 376 -1.09 -13.48 9.93
CA SER A 376 -1.72 -12.49 9.06
C SER A 376 -1.01 -12.41 7.71
N TYR A 377 0.33 -12.32 7.72
CA TYR A 377 1.14 -12.27 6.48
C TYR A 377 1.13 -13.60 5.73
N ALA A 378 1.21 -14.74 6.41
CA ALA A 378 1.10 -16.05 5.78
C ALA A 378 -0.28 -16.29 5.12
N PHE A 379 -1.35 -15.72 5.68
CA PHE A 379 -2.67 -15.73 5.05
C PHE A 379 -2.69 -14.85 3.80
N ALA A 380 -2.15 -13.63 3.87
CA ALA A 380 -2.07 -12.74 2.72
C ALA A 380 -1.26 -13.35 1.55
N GLU A 381 -0.14 -14.02 1.83
CA GLU A 381 0.62 -14.74 0.78
C GLU A 381 -0.21 -15.86 0.13
N ARG A 382 -1.00 -16.58 0.90
CA ARG A 382 -1.89 -17.62 0.35
C ARG A 382 -3.01 -17.04 -0.50
N GLU A 383 -3.60 -15.91 -0.08
CA GLU A 383 -4.60 -15.16 -0.85
C GLU A 383 -3.99 -14.66 -2.16
N ALA A 384 -2.85 -13.97 -2.09
CA ALA A 384 -2.13 -13.47 -3.26
C ALA A 384 -1.80 -14.61 -4.26
N LYS A 385 -1.31 -15.74 -3.76
CA LYS A 385 -1.03 -16.92 -4.59
C LYS A 385 -2.29 -17.50 -5.22
N ALA A 386 -3.40 -17.54 -4.49
CA ALA A 386 -4.68 -18.04 -5.02
C ALA A 386 -5.25 -17.12 -6.11
N MET A 387 -5.00 -15.82 -6.00
CA MET A 387 -5.38 -14.81 -6.99
C MET A 387 -4.39 -14.72 -8.16
N ASP A 388 -3.26 -15.41 -8.11
CA ASP A 388 -2.12 -15.21 -9.02
C ASP A 388 -1.68 -13.72 -9.05
N ALA A 389 -1.65 -13.08 -7.90
CA ALA A 389 -1.34 -11.66 -7.69
C ALA A 389 -0.05 -11.47 -6.89
N ALA A 390 0.64 -10.34 -7.09
CA ALA A 390 1.68 -9.92 -6.17
C ALA A 390 1.07 -9.45 -4.83
N LEU A 391 1.86 -9.40 -3.76
CA LEU A 391 1.42 -8.89 -2.46
C LEU A 391 2.06 -7.54 -2.16
N PHE A 392 1.27 -6.62 -1.61
CA PHE A 392 1.71 -5.32 -1.11
C PHE A 392 0.92 -4.94 0.15
N VAL A 393 1.61 -4.42 1.19
CA VAL A 393 0.95 -3.85 2.37
C VAL A 393 0.54 -2.43 2.04
N ALA A 394 -0.68 -2.26 1.53
CA ALA A 394 -1.15 -0.98 1.02
C ALA A 394 -1.39 0.05 2.12
N GLU A 395 -1.65 -0.42 3.35
CA GLU A 395 -1.83 0.46 4.49
C GLU A 395 -1.47 -0.24 5.80
N PHE A 396 -0.73 0.46 6.66
CA PHE A 396 -0.50 0.09 8.05
C PHE A 396 -0.06 1.33 8.85
N GLY A 397 -0.45 1.39 10.11
CA GLY A 397 -0.11 2.51 10.99
C GLY A 397 -0.66 2.29 12.40
N SER A 398 -0.17 3.03 13.38
CA SER A 398 -0.67 2.98 14.74
C SER A 398 -0.24 4.21 15.54
N ASP A 399 -0.73 4.31 16.79
CA ASP A 399 -0.26 5.31 17.75
C ASP A 399 1.25 5.09 18.04
N PRO A 400 2.08 6.16 18.09
CA PRO A 400 3.52 6.08 18.36
C PRO A 400 3.89 5.34 19.66
N GLN A 401 3.00 5.30 20.64
CA GLN A 401 3.21 4.52 21.85
C GLN A 401 3.39 3.03 21.59
N ARG A 402 2.96 2.56 20.41
CA ARG A 402 3.10 1.17 19.95
C ARG A 402 4.29 0.94 19.03
N ASP A 403 5.06 1.98 18.69
CA ASP A 403 6.15 1.89 17.71
C ASP A 403 7.18 0.81 18.09
N ALA A 404 7.59 0.75 19.35
CA ALA A 404 8.58 -0.21 19.83
C ALA A 404 8.11 -1.68 19.78
N THR A 405 6.82 -1.93 19.69
CA THR A 405 6.26 -3.29 19.65
C THR A 405 5.54 -3.56 18.35
N TRP A 406 4.46 -2.86 18.11
CA TRP A 406 3.59 -3.11 16.95
C TRP A 406 4.28 -2.78 15.61
N LEU A 407 4.80 -1.55 15.47
CA LEU A 407 5.45 -1.12 14.23
C LEU A 407 6.70 -1.96 13.94
N THR A 408 7.49 -2.26 14.97
CA THR A 408 8.66 -3.15 14.85
C THR A 408 8.26 -4.54 14.36
N SER A 409 7.18 -5.13 14.92
CA SER A 409 6.70 -6.45 14.51
C SER A 409 6.20 -6.44 13.06
N GLN A 410 5.45 -5.42 12.65
CA GLN A 410 4.99 -5.28 11.27
C GLN A 410 6.16 -5.20 10.28
N LEU A 411 7.15 -4.36 10.57
CA LEU A 411 8.34 -4.21 9.73
C LEU A 411 9.16 -5.49 9.65
N LEU A 412 9.22 -6.27 10.73
CA LEU A 412 9.92 -7.55 10.74
C LEU A 412 9.23 -8.59 9.84
N GLU A 413 7.89 -8.66 9.86
CA GLU A 413 7.16 -9.54 8.95
C GLU A 413 7.29 -9.10 7.50
N GLN A 414 7.29 -7.78 7.22
CA GLN A 414 7.52 -7.25 5.88
C GLN A 414 8.91 -7.63 5.33
N GLU A 415 9.95 -7.65 6.17
CA GLU A 415 11.27 -8.16 5.80
C GLU A 415 11.24 -9.67 5.50
N ARG A 416 10.63 -10.47 6.39
CA ARG A 416 10.54 -11.94 6.24
C ARG A 416 9.82 -12.35 4.96
N HIS A 417 8.74 -11.65 4.66
CA HIS A 417 7.91 -11.91 3.48
C HIS A 417 8.39 -11.15 2.23
N ARG A 418 9.41 -10.29 2.35
CA ARG A 418 9.94 -9.46 1.24
C ARG A 418 8.83 -8.70 0.53
N VAL A 419 7.96 -8.07 1.30
CA VAL A 419 6.79 -7.33 0.82
C VAL A 419 6.98 -5.83 1.02
N GLY A 420 6.63 -5.04 -0.01
CA GLY A 420 6.60 -3.59 0.07
C GLY A 420 5.42 -3.07 0.88
N PHE A 421 5.45 -1.79 1.26
CA PHE A 421 4.45 -1.20 2.12
C PHE A 421 4.20 0.30 1.86
N ALA A 422 3.05 0.81 2.32
CA ALA A 422 2.75 2.22 2.46
C ALA A 422 2.30 2.53 3.90
N PHE A 423 3.04 3.40 4.59
CA PHE A 423 2.79 3.78 5.99
C PHE A 423 1.72 4.87 6.09
N TRP A 424 0.69 4.68 6.93
CA TRP A 424 -0.39 5.63 7.22
C TRP A 424 -0.14 6.39 8.52
N PRO A 425 -0.26 7.74 8.51
CA PRO A 425 -0.12 8.64 7.36
C PRO A 425 1.22 9.41 7.40
N TRP A 426 1.56 10.11 6.31
CA TRP A 426 2.73 11.01 6.30
C TRP A 426 2.55 12.17 7.28
N LYS A 427 1.47 12.93 7.13
CA LYS A 427 1.04 13.99 8.04
C LYS A 427 -0.39 13.75 8.48
N GLU A 428 -0.76 14.26 9.65
CA GLU A 428 -2.08 14.05 10.20
C GLU A 428 -2.69 15.36 10.71
N ALA A 429 -4.03 15.41 10.73
CA ALA A 429 -4.78 16.54 11.19
C ALA A 429 -4.54 16.84 12.69
N ASN A 430 -4.52 18.11 13.07
CA ASN A 430 -4.40 18.58 14.47
C ASN A 430 -3.23 18.01 15.27
N GLY A 431 -2.11 17.71 14.62
CA GLY A 431 -1.04 17.00 15.30
C GLY A 431 -1.51 15.65 15.83
N GLY A 432 -2.30 14.94 15.04
CA GLY A 432 -2.74 13.58 15.29
C GLY A 432 -1.56 12.69 15.62
N LYS A 433 -1.85 11.56 16.24
CA LYS A 433 -0.79 10.72 16.81
C LYS A 433 -0.16 9.77 15.80
N TRP A 434 -0.82 9.52 14.65
CA TRP A 434 -0.39 8.48 13.72
C TRP A 434 0.62 8.93 12.66
N GLY A 435 0.72 10.25 12.40
CA GLY A 435 1.63 10.82 11.41
C GLY A 435 3.12 10.68 11.76
N MET A 436 3.96 10.91 10.77
CA MET A 436 5.42 10.90 10.92
C MET A 436 5.95 12.08 11.77
N PHE A 437 5.13 13.08 12.06
CA PHE A 437 5.55 14.33 12.71
C PHE A 437 4.97 14.47 14.10
N ASP A 438 5.73 15.10 15.00
CA ASP A 438 5.23 15.52 16.29
C ASP A 438 4.21 16.66 16.14
N PRO A 439 3.24 16.75 17.08
CA PRO A 439 2.29 17.85 17.07
C PRO A 439 2.98 19.20 17.35
N PRO A 440 2.28 20.31 17.04
CA PRO A 440 2.77 21.63 17.42
C PRO A 440 3.12 21.73 18.92
N PRO A 441 4.13 22.50 19.30
CA PRO A 441 4.87 23.46 18.47
C PRO A 441 6.08 22.88 17.72
N ASN A 442 6.42 21.60 17.93
CA ASN A 442 7.68 21.04 17.45
C ASN A 442 7.66 20.75 15.94
N GLU A 443 6.61 20.14 15.43
CA GLU A 443 6.38 19.87 14.00
C GLU A 443 7.58 19.25 13.26
N CYS A 444 8.32 18.35 13.90
CA CYS A 444 9.46 17.65 13.34
C CYS A 444 9.22 16.14 13.27
N LEU A 445 10.03 15.45 12.52
CA LEU A 445 9.96 13.98 12.44
C LEU A 445 10.03 13.36 13.84
N ARG A 446 9.14 12.40 14.11
CA ARG A 446 9.19 11.61 15.35
C ARG A 446 10.39 10.70 15.32
N ILE A 447 11.27 10.86 16.28
CA ILE A 447 12.51 10.07 16.37
C ILE A 447 12.26 8.56 16.41
N SER A 448 11.18 8.10 17.07
CA SER A 448 10.82 6.69 17.09
C SER A 448 10.52 6.15 15.70
N ARG A 449 9.81 6.91 14.87
CA ARG A 449 9.43 6.53 13.50
C ARG A 449 10.54 6.69 12.51
N GLU A 450 11.30 7.78 12.58
CA GLU A 450 12.51 7.96 11.79
C GLU A 450 13.45 6.77 11.99
N ARG A 451 13.74 6.39 13.24
CA ARG A 451 14.57 5.24 13.59
C ARG A 451 14.10 3.92 12.96
N LEU A 452 12.79 3.69 12.90
CA LEU A 452 12.22 2.44 12.42
C LEU A 452 12.02 2.44 10.90
N LEU A 453 11.64 3.57 10.30
CA LEU A 453 11.24 3.67 8.90
C LEU A 453 12.35 4.15 7.97
N ALA A 454 13.36 4.90 8.48
CA ALA A 454 14.59 5.16 7.74
C ALA A 454 15.50 3.91 7.77
N ARG A 455 15.24 2.98 6.85
CA ARG A 455 15.77 1.61 6.86
C ARG A 455 16.73 1.34 5.72
N VAL A 456 17.70 0.47 5.99
CA VAL A 456 18.46 -0.19 4.92
C VAL A 456 17.61 -1.34 4.37
N TYR A 457 17.45 -1.41 3.06
CA TYR A 457 16.71 -2.51 2.42
C TYR A 457 17.10 -2.68 0.95
N PRO A 458 16.91 -3.88 0.36
CA PRO A 458 17.09 -4.10 -1.07
C PRO A 458 15.93 -3.49 -1.85
N ARG A 459 16.16 -2.38 -2.56
CA ARG A 459 15.14 -1.77 -3.45
C ARG A 459 14.79 -2.68 -4.61
N THR A 460 15.81 -3.34 -5.18
CA THR A 460 15.61 -4.29 -6.30
C THR A 460 16.56 -5.48 -6.18
N THR A 461 16.08 -6.68 -6.52
CA THR A 461 16.88 -7.90 -6.49
C THR A 461 16.41 -8.95 -7.49
N ALA A 462 17.35 -9.69 -8.09
CA ALA A 462 17.04 -10.87 -8.89
C ALA A 462 16.86 -12.13 -8.03
N ASP A 463 17.43 -12.15 -6.81
CA ASP A 463 17.25 -13.26 -5.87
C ASP A 463 15.95 -13.09 -5.08
N ARG A 464 14.98 -13.94 -5.36
CA ARG A 464 13.67 -13.97 -4.67
C ARG A 464 13.72 -14.63 -3.30
N ASN A 465 14.79 -15.37 -3.01
CA ASN A 465 14.95 -16.11 -1.76
C ASN A 465 15.96 -15.46 -0.82
N LEU A 466 16.41 -14.24 -1.15
CA LEU A 466 17.31 -13.50 -0.27
C LEU A 466 16.70 -13.36 1.12
N THR A 467 17.55 -13.27 2.11
CA THR A 467 17.16 -12.89 3.46
C THR A 467 17.88 -11.63 3.87
N PHE A 468 17.21 -10.74 4.56
CA PHE A 468 17.82 -9.52 5.08
C PHE A 468 17.17 -9.12 6.40
N HIS A 469 17.91 -8.38 7.17
CA HIS A 469 17.45 -7.81 8.43
C HIS A 469 18.14 -6.47 8.70
N TYR A 470 17.34 -5.48 9.11
CA TYR A 470 17.83 -4.18 9.59
C TYR A 470 17.56 -4.05 11.09
N ASP A 471 18.64 -3.84 11.87
CA ASP A 471 18.53 -3.55 13.30
C ASP A 471 18.53 -2.03 13.55
N PRO A 472 17.37 -1.42 13.88
CA PRO A 472 17.27 0.01 14.13
C PRO A 472 17.92 0.44 15.45
N SER A 473 18.27 -0.47 16.35
CA SER A 473 18.92 -0.13 17.62
C SER A 473 20.41 0.16 17.43
N GLU A 474 21.03 -0.52 16.48
CA GLU A 474 22.47 -0.40 16.19
C GLU A 474 22.75 0.25 14.84
N GLY A 475 21.72 0.49 14.01
CA GLY A 475 21.90 0.96 12.63
C GLY A 475 22.66 -0.04 11.76
N SER A 476 22.55 -1.33 12.07
CA SER A 476 23.22 -2.40 11.36
C SER A 476 22.28 -3.09 10.36
N PHE A 477 22.88 -3.73 9.34
CA PHE A 477 22.12 -4.46 8.33
C PHE A 477 22.90 -5.68 7.89
N ALA A 478 22.21 -6.78 7.69
CA ALA A 478 22.77 -8.02 7.13
C ALA A 478 21.86 -8.52 6.00
N LEU A 479 22.48 -8.91 4.88
CA LEU A 479 21.79 -9.50 3.75
C LEU A 479 22.58 -10.71 3.23
N HIS A 480 21.86 -11.80 3.00
CA HIS A 480 22.37 -13.02 2.37
C HIS A 480 21.62 -13.25 1.07
N ALA A 481 22.34 -13.43 -0.01
CA ALA A 481 21.77 -13.64 -1.33
C ALA A 481 22.59 -14.63 -2.15
N HIS A 482 21.95 -15.16 -3.18
CA HIS A 482 22.58 -15.96 -4.22
C HIS A 482 22.29 -15.34 -5.59
N GLY A 483 23.27 -15.40 -6.48
CA GLY A 483 23.05 -14.91 -7.84
C GLY A 483 23.99 -15.52 -8.85
N SER A 484 23.59 -15.48 -10.11
CA SER A 484 24.43 -15.85 -11.24
C SER A 484 25.16 -14.62 -11.81
N ALA A 485 26.24 -14.82 -12.54
CA ALA A 485 26.95 -13.73 -13.21
C ALA A 485 26.13 -13.05 -14.35
N ARG A 486 24.95 -13.59 -14.67
CA ARG A 486 24.03 -13.05 -15.69
C ARG A 486 22.90 -12.23 -15.08
N ASP A 487 22.71 -12.34 -13.76
CA ASP A 487 21.66 -11.62 -13.08
C ASP A 487 21.96 -10.12 -13.06
N PRO A 488 20.95 -9.27 -13.20
CA PRO A 488 21.11 -7.84 -13.03
C PRO A 488 21.55 -7.49 -11.61
N SER A 489 22.19 -6.34 -11.45
CA SER A 489 22.67 -5.88 -10.15
C SER A 489 21.50 -5.66 -9.19
N MET A 490 21.66 -6.13 -7.96
CA MET A 490 20.82 -5.75 -6.82
C MET A 490 21.11 -4.29 -6.45
N VAL A 491 20.09 -3.56 -6.03
CA VAL A 491 20.22 -2.19 -5.50
C VAL A 491 19.79 -2.19 -4.04
N VAL A 492 20.71 -1.91 -3.14
CA VAL A 492 20.42 -1.73 -1.71
C VAL A 492 20.50 -0.25 -1.37
N TYR A 493 19.45 0.29 -0.75
CA TYR A 493 19.38 1.65 -0.27
C TYR A 493 19.86 1.73 1.19
N ILE A 494 20.63 2.77 1.50
CA ILE A 494 21.10 3.08 2.85
C ILE A 494 20.75 4.54 3.13
N PRO A 495 19.87 4.83 4.10
CA PRO A 495 19.46 6.20 4.41
C PRO A 495 20.60 7.01 5.06
N PRO A 496 20.55 8.34 5.03
CA PRO A 496 21.60 9.20 5.57
C PRO A 496 21.83 9.00 7.07
N GLU A 497 20.82 8.59 7.82
CA GLU A 497 20.90 8.30 9.26
C GLU A 497 21.80 7.12 9.58
N VAL A 498 22.01 6.21 8.64
CA VAL A 498 22.84 5.00 8.81
C VAL A 498 24.23 5.26 8.27
N THR A 499 25.21 5.40 9.17
CA THR A 499 26.60 5.79 8.81
C THR A 499 27.57 4.61 8.76
N GLY A 500 27.14 3.40 9.12
CA GLY A 500 27.97 2.20 9.16
C GLY A 500 28.67 1.89 7.83
N GLN A 501 29.84 1.25 7.92
CA GLN A 501 30.60 0.85 6.74
C GLN A 501 29.95 -0.31 6.02
N VAL A 502 29.91 -0.23 4.69
CA VAL A 502 29.42 -1.30 3.81
C VAL A 502 30.50 -2.34 3.59
N LYS A 503 30.14 -3.60 3.74
CA LYS A 503 31.01 -4.74 3.49
C LYS A 503 30.30 -5.74 2.56
N LEU A 504 30.96 -6.08 1.47
CA LEU A 504 30.53 -7.11 0.53
C LEU A 504 31.48 -8.31 0.61
N GLN A 505 30.93 -9.52 0.62
CA GLN A 505 31.72 -10.76 0.69
C GLN A 505 31.11 -11.82 -0.23
N GLY A 506 31.98 -12.75 -0.68
CA GLY A 506 31.56 -13.87 -1.54
C GLY A 506 31.56 -13.53 -3.03
N ALA A 507 30.62 -14.11 -3.76
CA ALA A 507 30.54 -14.06 -5.22
C ALA A 507 29.85 -12.79 -5.73
N VAL A 508 30.41 -11.61 -5.43
CA VAL A 508 29.80 -10.32 -5.77
C VAL A 508 30.85 -9.26 -6.09
N ARG A 509 30.51 -8.31 -6.94
CA ARG A 509 31.22 -7.03 -7.11
C ARG A 509 30.26 -5.91 -6.66
N GLY A 510 30.79 -4.84 -6.06
CA GLY A 510 29.96 -3.75 -5.57
C GLY A 510 30.48 -2.37 -5.92
N VAL A 511 29.51 -1.45 -6.10
CA VAL A 511 29.76 -0.01 -6.22
C VAL A 511 28.85 0.69 -5.23
N VAL A 512 29.40 1.59 -4.40
CA VAL A 512 28.59 2.48 -3.55
C VAL A 512 28.57 3.85 -4.20
N THR A 513 27.35 4.36 -4.42
CA THR A 513 27.12 5.73 -4.88
C THR A 513 26.58 6.57 -3.72
N HIS A 514 26.98 7.83 -3.66
CA HIS A 514 26.54 8.77 -2.62
C HIS A 514 25.65 9.83 -3.25
N ALA A 515 24.48 10.05 -2.67
CA ALA A 515 23.61 11.16 -3.06
C ALA A 515 23.92 12.43 -2.26
N ALA A 516 23.43 13.56 -2.73
CA ALA A 516 23.67 14.86 -2.11
C ALA A 516 23.03 14.99 -0.70
N ASP A 517 21.97 14.23 -0.43
CA ASP A 517 21.30 14.16 0.86
C ASP A 517 22.03 13.27 1.89
N GLY A 518 23.15 12.65 1.51
CA GLY A 518 23.91 11.74 2.35
C GLY A 518 23.50 10.27 2.25
N SER A 519 22.42 9.96 1.55
CA SER A 519 22.02 8.57 1.30
C SER A 519 23.01 7.85 0.38
N ARG A 520 22.98 6.53 0.44
CA ARG A 520 23.88 5.67 -0.36
C ARG A 520 23.08 4.60 -1.10
N LEU A 521 23.50 4.32 -2.33
CA LEU A 521 23.03 3.16 -3.06
C LEU A 521 24.19 2.19 -3.26
N VAL A 522 23.99 0.93 -2.91
CA VAL A 522 24.95 -0.15 -3.17
C VAL A 522 24.44 -0.96 -4.36
N LEU A 523 25.16 -0.89 -5.47
CA LEU A 523 24.92 -1.79 -6.60
C LEU A 523 25.77 -3.05 -6.37
N ALA A 524 25.10 -4.16 -6.07
CA ALA A 524 25.73 -5.46 -5.86
C ALA A 524 25.50 -6.35 -7.08
N SER A 525 26.56 -6.59 -7.86
CA SER A 525 26.52 -7.39 -9.09
C SER A 525 27.02 -8.81 -8.79
N PRO A 526 26.17 -9.84 -8.83
CA PRO A 526 26.57 -11.23 -8.60
C PRO A 526 27.63 -11.69 -9.62
N THR A 527 28.55 -12.55 -9.17
CA THR A 527 29.56 -13.18 -10.04
C THR A 527 29.45 -14.70 -10.13
N GLY A 528 28.39 -15.26 -9.51
CA GLY A 528 28.07 -16.69 -9.52
C GLY A 528 28.30 -17.35 -8.17
N GLY A 529 27.23 -17.46 -7.35
CA GLY A 529 27.26 -18.08 -6.03
C GLY A 529 26.65 -17.24 -4.92
N MET A 530 26.89 -17.66 -3.70
CA MET A 530 26.45 -16.95 -2.49
C MET A 530 27.27 -15.69 -2.23
N PHE A 531 26.61 -14.67 -1.70
CA PHE A 531 27.26 -13.44 -1.24
C PHE A 531 26.49 -12.81 -0.06
N THR A 532 27.20 -11.97 0.67
CA THR A 532 26.60 -11.14 1.72
C THR A 532 26.87 -9.66 1.48
N LEU A 533 25.93 -8.83 1.96
CA LEU A 533 26.09 -7.40 2.08
C LEU A 533 25.75 -7.00 3.51
N ASP A 534 26.74 -6.45 4.21
CA ASP A 534 26.58 -6.02 5.59
C ASP A 534 26.80 -4.52 5.70
N VAL A 535 26.05 -3.85 6.59
CA VAL A 535 26.35 -2.51 7.09
C VAL A 535 26.71 -2.65 8.56
N ALA A 536 27.93 -2.24 8.90
CA ALA A 536 28.44 -2.37 10.26
C ALA A 536 27.63 -1.52 11.25
N PRO A 537 27.45 -1.97 12.51
CA PRO A 537 26.84 -1.17 13.55
C PRO A 537 27.48 0.22 13.69
N ALA A 538 26.65 1.25 13.75
CA ALA A 538 27.06 2.62 14.03
C ALA A 538 25.88 3.40 14.62
N PRO A 539 26.13 4.40 15.49
CA PRO A 539 25.08 5.25 16.02
C PRO A 539 24.31 5.94 14.88
N LEU A 540 22.97 5.88 14.93
CA LEU A 540 22.11 6.54 13.97
C LEU A 540 22.20 8.07 14.12
N GLN A 541 22.27 8.77 12.99
CA GLN A 541 22.26 10.24 12.90
C GLN A 541 20.83 10.74 12.66
N LEU A 542 19.95 10.56 13.66
CA LEU A 542 18.55 10.95 13.55
C LEU A 542 18.41 12.48 13.53
N THR A 543 17.48 12.98 12.70
CA THR A 543 17.22 14.40 12.46
C THR A 543 15.95 14.90 13.17
N GLY A 544 15.12 13.99 13.65
CA GLY A 544 13.89 14.28 14.38
C GLY A 544 14.11 15.00 15.71
N CYS A 545 13.03 15.53 16.27
CA CYS A 545 13.06 16.17 17.60
C CYS A 545 13.12 15.12 18.72
N GLN A 546 13.91 15.44 19.75
CA GLN A 546 13.96 14.69 21.00
C GLN A 546 12.84 15.08 21.95
#